data_0e7e503e967345ea28c759b494de47db
#
_entry.id   0e7e503e967345ea28c759b494de47db
#
_cell.length_a   1.000
_cell.length_b   1.000
_cell.length_c   1.000
_cell.angle_alpha   90.00
_cell.angle_beta   90.00
_cell.angle_gamma   90.00
#
_symmetry.space_group_name_H-M   'P 1'
#
loop_
_entity.id
_entity.type
_entity.pdbx_description
1 polymer ?
#
loop_
_entity_poly.entity_id
_entity_poly.type
_entity_poly.pdbx_seq_one_letter_code
_entity_poly.pdbx_strand_id
1 'polypeptide(L)'
;MVDTMALMDAFTRGTSRVRGKTTGATSPAPVVLPADDEVLLDAPDDLLGPALVGAAGGDHTPVAELLAATRHGGAWEHRDRYVRRLAAFARSRPEWLDTWRARDPRDPDGLLVDAQRAVDRAWDSPARVELLREVSPLITSAARADNRDPVPWRLALDHARGARAGHTYFEELWEAAVRRAPHHHGCHVAALRYLASSWHGSHHECLTFADLAAQDAPEDSLTQSLPLRAAFGYLTDRCGPEVPRARLEAAADRAMALSARLPAGQSWPAELRNLLTYVLVRLERRRDALEQLRLTGPYATSFPWDREADDPLGRFLEVRQNVRAAVASGCP
;
A
#
# COMPACT_ATOMS: atom_id res chain seq x y z
N MET A 1 13.95 18.97 20.23
CA MET A 1 13.24 19.38 18.99
C MET A 1 14.28 19.22 17.90
N VAL A 2 14.46 17.99 17.44
CA VAL A 2 15.44 17.61 16.40
C VAL A 2 14.83 17.93 15.05
N ASP A 3 15.65 18.40 14.16
CA ASP A 3 15.37 19.10 12.93
C ASP A 3 14.54 18.28 11.92
N THR A 4 13.23 18.24 12.13
CA THR A 4 12.25 17.62 11.19
C THR A 4 12.27 18.32 9.83
N MET A 5 12.77 19.57 9.75
CA MET A 5 12.97 20.28 8.49
C MET A 5 14.10 19.66 7.64
N ALA A 6 15.16 19.14 8.27
CA ALA A 6 16.22 18.45 7.54
C ALA A 6 15.72 17.14 6.89
N LEU A 7 14.82 16.43 7.59
CA LEU A 7 14.17 15.22 7.07
C LEU A 7 13.30 15.56 5.85
N MET A 8 12.52 16.64 5.91
CA MET A 8 11.69 17.12 4.80
C MET A 8 12.53 17.54 3.60
N ASP A 9 13.69 18.16 3.82
CA ASP A 9 14.64 18.54 2.75
C ASP A 9 15.26 17.30 2.08
N ALA A 10 15.53 16.23 2.79
CA ALA A 10 16.00 14.97 2.21
C ALA A 10 14.93 14.31 1.33
N PHE A 11 13.64 14.40 1.73
CA PHE A 11 12.51 13.88 0.95
C PHE A 11 12.26 14.64 -0.37
N THR A 12 12.69 15.91 -0.48
CA THR A 12 12.40 16.75 -1.64
C THR A 12 13.50 16.75 -2.73
N ARG A 13 14.68 16.21 -2.46
CA ARG A 13 15.87 16.32 -3.36
C ARG A 13 15.95 15.28 -4.50
N GLY A 14 14.93 14.46 -4.72
CA GLY A 14 15.03 13.26 -5.56
C GLY A 14 14.38 13.26 -6.94
N THR A 15 14.09 14.41 -7.61
CA THR A 15 13.21 14.36 -8.78
C THR A 15 13.72 15.01 -10.05
N SER A 16 13.70 14.22 -11.15
CA SER A 16 13.98 14.67 -12.53
C SER A 16 12.76 14.40 -13.43
N ARG A 17 12.32 15.43 -14.18
CA ARG A 17 11.11 15.44 -15.01
C ARG A 17 11.23 14.60 -16.27
N VAL A 18 10.27 13.70 -16.50
CA VAL A 18 9.98 13.10 -17.81
C VAL A 18 8.53 13.38 -18.18
N ARG A 19 8.29 13.91 -19.39
CA ARG A 19 7.00 14.35 -19.91
C ARG A 19 6.40 13.29 -20.83
N GLY A 20 5.24 12.70 -20.49
CA GLY A 20 4.50 11.69 -21.31
C GLY A 20 3.19 12.22 -21.88
N LYS A 21 2.81 11.73 -23.06
CA LYS A 21 1.64 12.16 -23.86
C LYS A 21 0.34 11.46 -23.43
N THR A 22 -0.76 12.22 -23.40
CA THR A 22 -2.13 11.76 -23.09
C THR A 22 -2.85 11.15 -24.31
N THR A 23 -3.57 10.05 -24.08
CA THR A 23 -4.59 9.50 -25.00
C THR A 23 -5.95 9.47 -24.29
N GLY A 24 -7.01 9.88 -25.02
CA GLY A 24 -8.34 10.16 -24.50
C GLY A 24 -9.12 8.94 -24.01
N ALA A 25 -9.91 9.14 -22.97
CA ALA A 25 -10.74 8.15 -22.32
C ALA A 25 -12.18 8.14 -22.88
N THR A 26 -12.65 6.95 -23.23
CA THR A 26 -14.07 6.65 -23.51
C THR A 26 -14.81 6.46 -22.19
N SER A 27 -15.97 7.09 -22.00
CA SER A 27 -16.80 6.90 -20.78
C SER A 27 -17.23 5.43 -20.63
N PRO A 28 -16.98 4.80 -19.50
CA PRO A 28 -17.44 3.43 -19.25
C PRO A 28 -18.95 3.40 -18.99
N ALA A 29 -19.59 2.27 -19.39
CA ALA A 29 -21.00 1.99 -19.06
C ALA A 29 -21.23 2.03 -17.53
N PRO A 30 -22.45 2.35 -17.05
CA PRO A 30 -22.74 2.42 -15.63
C PRO A 30 -22.48 1.06 -14.98
N VAL A 31 -21.47 1.01 -14.11
CA VAL A 31 -21.14 -0.20 -13.37
C VAL A 31 -22.20 -0.38 -12.28
N VAL A 32 -22.98 -1.45 -12.40
CA VAL A 32 -24.00 -1.83 -11.41
C VAL A 32 -23.27 -2.34 -10.17
N LEU A 33 -23.75 -1.98 -8.98
CA LEU A 33 -23.24 -2.55 -7.72
C LEU A 33 -23.57 -4.07 -7.69
N PRO A 34 -22.59 -4.94 -7.42
CA PRO A 34 -22.84 -6.38 -7.27
C PRO A 34 -23.74 -6.66 -6.06
N ALA A 35 -24.33 -7.85 -5.98
CA ALA A 35 -25.04 -8.29 -4.78
C ALA A 35 -24.07 -8.46 -3.58
N ASP A 36 -24.58 -8.43 -2.35
CA ASP A 36 -23.72 -8.49 -1.17
C ASP A 36 -23.00 -9.85 -1.03
N ASP A 37 -23.61 -10.92 -1.52
CA ASP A 37 -23.05 -12.27 -1.58
C ASP A 37 -22.03 -12.51 -2.71
N GLU A 38 -21.94 -11.57 -3.65
CA GLU A 38 -20.92 -11.57 -4.71
C GLU A 38 -19.63 -10.86 -4.30
N VAL A 39 -19.61 -10.20 -3.12
CA VAL A 39 -18.45 -9.45 -2.65
C VAL A 39 -17.36 -10.37 -2.14
N LEU A 40 -16.16 -10.19 -2.66
CA LEU A 40 -14.97 -10.97 -2.35
C LEU A 40 -13.97 -10.12 -1.55
N LEU A 41 -13.61 -10.60 -0.35
CA LEU A 41 -12.57 -9.94 0.45
C LEU A 41 -11.18 -10.35 -0.03
N ASP A 42 -10.33 -9.38 -0.28
CA ASP A 42 -8.92 -9.57 -0.64
C ASP A 42 -8.70 -10.55 -1.81
N ALA A 43 -9.61 -10.58 -2.77
CA ALA A 43 -9.46 -11.46 -3.92
C ALA A 43 -8.12 -11.25 -4.65
N PRO A 44 -7.41 -12.33 -5.00
CA PRO A 44 -6.22 -12.22 -5.81
C PRO A 44 -6.59 -11.78 -7.24
N ASP A 45 -5.64 -11.15 -7.93
CA ASP A 45 -5.77 -10.93 -9.37
C ASP A 45 -5.46 -12.22 -10.16
N ASP A 46 -5.67 -12.15 -11.48
CA ASP A 46 -5.52 -13.30 -12.39
C ASP A 46 -4.09 -13.86 -12.45
N LEU A 47 -3.08 -13.09 -12.05
CA LEU A 47 -1.69 -13.52 -12.00
C LEU A 47 -1.34 -14.14 -10.65
N LEU A 48 -1.80 -13.54 -9.56
CA LEU A 48 -1.50 -14.01 -8.20
C LEU A 48 -2.31 -15.27 -7.84
N GLY A 49 -3.54 -15.41 -8.34
CA GLY A 49 -4.42 -16.53 -8.03
C GLY A 49 -3.76 -17.89 -8.31
N PRO A 50 -3.29 -18.17 -9.54
CA PRO A 50 -2.58 -19.41 -9.85
C PRO A 50 -1.34 -19.67 -9.00
N ALA A 51 -0.57 -18.61 -8.66
CA ALA A 51 0.60 -18.73 -7.82
C ALA A 51 0.25 -19.16 -6.39
N LEU A 52 -0.84 -18.62 -5.82
CA LEU A 52 -1.35 -19.03 -4.50
C LEU A 52 -1.88 -20.47 -4.51
N VAL A 53 -2.54 -20.91 -5.60
CA VAL A 53 -2.99 -22.29 -5.74
C VAL A 53 -1.81 -23.26 -5.79
N GLY A 54 -0.75 -22.96 -6.57
CA GLY A 54 0.48 -23.75 -6.59
C GLY A 54 1.13 -23.84 -5.21
N ALA A 55 1.28 -22.69 -4.54
CA ALA A 55 1.84 -22.63 -3.18
C ALA A 55 1.00 -23.44 -2.17
N ALA A 56 -0.33 -23.42 -2.28
CA ALA A 56 -1.21 -24.24 -1.44
C ALA A 56 -1.01 -25.73 -1.66
N GLY A 57 -0.63 -26.15 -2.87
CA GLY A 57 -0.23 -27.52 -3.23
C GLY A 57 1.22 -27.88 -2.88
N GLY A 58 2.00 -26.94 -2.31
CA GLY A 58 3.41 -27.14 -1.97
C GLY A 58 4.38 -26.86 -3.14
N ASP A 59 3.88 -26.42 -4.30
CA ASP A 59 4.70 -26.06 -5.45
C ASP A 59 4.98 -24.56 -5.47
N HIS A 60 6.26 -24.20 -5.31
CA HIS A 60 6.72 -22.81 -5.35
C HIS A 60 6.99 -22.30 -6.77
N THR A 61 7.02 -23.17 -7.80
CA THR A 61 7.38 -22.78 -9.16
C THR A 61 6.54 -21.64 -9.74
N PRO A 62 5.19 -21.67 -9.65
CA PRO A 62 4.37 -20.55 -10.15
C PRO A 62 4.62 -19.23 -9.41
N VAL A 63 4.99 -19.31 -8.11
CA VAL A 63 5.36 -18.12 -7.33
C VAL A 63 6.68 -17.54 -7.81
N ALA A 64 7.70 -18.40 -8.02
CA ALA A 64 9.01 -17.99 -8.50
C ALA A 64 8.91 -17.34 -9.89
N GLU A 65 8.15 -17.94 -10.81
CA GLU A 65 7.91 -17.39 -12.15
C GLU A 65 7.20 -16.03 -12.10
N LEU A 66 6.14 -15.88 -11.29
CA LEU A 66 5.42 -14.63 -11.10
C LEU A 66 6.34 -13.52 -10.59
N LEU A 67 7.10 -13.78 -9.54
CA LEU A 67 7.99 -12.78 -8.94
C LEU A 67 9.17 -12.45 -9.87
N ALA A 68 9.74 -13.43 -10.55
CA ALA A 68 10.77 -13.20 -11.56
C ALA A 68 10.26 -12.32 -12.71
N ALA A 69 9.05 -12.57 -13.21
CA ALA A 69 8.43 -11.75 -14.25
C ALA A 69 8.26 -10.29 -13.81
N THR A 70 7.76 -10.03 -12.59
CA THR A 70 7.64 -8.66 -12.07
C THR A 70 8.99 -7.98 -11.90
N ARG A 71 10.02 -8.71 -11.46
CA ARG A 71 11.39 -8.20 -11.28
C ARG A 71 12.04 -7.86 -12.63
N HIS A 72 11.95 -8.74 -13.61
CA HIS A 72 12.52 -8.50 -14.95
C HIS A 72 11.81 -7.36 -15.68
N GLY A 73 10.48 -7.29 -15.54
CA GLY A 73 9.66 -6.25 -16.15
C GLY A 73 9.69 -4.90 -15.43
N GLY A 74 10.31 -4.81 -14.25
CA GLY A 74 10.29 -3.58 -13.43
C GLY A 74 8.90 -3.21 -12.91
N ALA A 75 7.99 -4.19 -12.79
CA ALA A 75 6.61 -3.98 -12.33
C ALA A 75 6.58 -3.92 -10.78
N TRP A 76 7.23 -2.89 -10.21
CA TRP A 76 7.56 -2.81 -8.79
C TRP A 76 6.34 -2.74 -7.87
N GLU A 77 5.27 -2.08 -8.30
CA GLU A 77 4.02 -1.98 -7.52
C GLU A 77 3.32 -3.35 -7.41
N HIS A 78 3.27 -4.11 -8.51
CA HIS A 78 2.75 -5.49 -8.49
C HIS A 78 3.64 -6.38 -7.64
N ARG A 79 4.97 -6.26 -7.81
CA ARG A 79 5.95 -7.03 -7.05
C ARG A 79 5.79 -6.81 -5.55
N ASP A 80 5.70 -5.57 -5.09
CA ASP A 80 5.52 -5.26 -3.66
C ASP A 80 4.21 -5.85 -3.12
N ARG A 81 3.11 -5.71 -3.88
CA ARG A 81 1.83 -6.31 -3.52
C ARG A 81 1.91 -7.84 -3.44
N TYR A 82 2.51 -8.48 -4.43
CA TYR A 82 2.61 -9.94 -4.46
C TYR A 82 3.50 -10.47 -3.34
N VAL A 83 4.64 -9.85 -3.08
CA VAL A 83 5.50 -10.21 -1.96
C VAL A 83 4.75 -10.16 -0.63
N ARG A 84 3.98 -9.11 -0.37
CA ARG A 84 3.17 -9.00 0.86
C ARG A 84 2.09 -10.09 0.94
N ARG A 85 1.38 -10.36 -0.16
CA ARG A 85 0.32 -11.37 -0.20
C ARG A 85 0.87 -12.79 -0.02
N LEU A 86 1.99 -13.09 -0.66
CA LEU A 86 2.68 -14.39 -0.55
C LEU A 86 3.28 -14.59 0.84
N ALA A 87 3.86 -13.55 1.43
CA ALA A 87 4.37 -13.60 2.79
C ALA A 87 3.25 -13.82 3.82
N ALA A 88 2.11 -13.13 3.64
CA ALA A 88 0.93 -13.35 4.48
C ALA A 88 0.40 -14.80 4.35
N PHE A 89 0.34 -15.35 3.14
CA PHE A 89 -0.03 -16.74 2.91
C PHE A 89 0.95 -17.72 3.56
N ALA A 90 2.27 -17.45 3.46
CA ALA A 90 3.32 -18.27 4.06
C ALA A 90 3.33 -18.23 5.60
N ARG A 91 2.61 -17.32 6.26
CA ARG A 91 2.44 -17.34 7.72
C ARG A 91 1.54 -18.48 8.19
N SER A 92 0.52 -18.83 7.42
CA SER A 92 -0.40 -19.94 7.71
C SER A 92 -0.04 -21.24 6.98
N ARG A 93 0.69 -21.17 5.88
CA ARG A 93 1.14 -22.28 5.04
C ARG A 93 2.61 -22.09 4.66
N PRO A 94 3.57 -22.37 5.57
CA PRO A 94 4.98 -22.09 5.35
C PRO A 94 5.70 -23.10 4.45
N GLU A 95 5.18 -24.30 4.28
CA GLU A 95 5.88 -25.48 3.75
C GLU A 95 6.45 -25.25 2.35
N TRP A 96 5.70 -24.58 1.47
CA TRP A 96 6.14 -24.26 0.11
C TRP A 96 7.33 -23.30 0.08
N LEU A 97 7.33 -22.29 0.97
CA LEU A 97 8.41 -21.32 1.07
C LEU A 97 9.65 -21.95 1.71
N ASP A 98 9.47 -22.73 2.77
CA ASP A 98 10.56 -23.42 3.45
C ASP A 98 11.24 -24.43 2.49
N THR A 99 10.46 -25.14 1.65
CA THR A 99 10.97 -26.01 0.60
C THR A 99 11.76 -25.23 -0.46
N TRP A 100 11.22 -24.08 -0.92
CA TRP A 100 11.92 -23.22 -1.87
C TRP A 100 13.25 -22.71 -1.30
N ARG A 101 13.24 -22.19 -0.07
CA ARG A 101 14.43 -21.69 0.62
C ARG A 101 15.48 -22.78 0.87
N ALA A 102 15.06 -24.00 1.15
CA ALA A 102 15.97 -25.13 1.29
C ALA A 102 16.63 -25.55 -0.04
N ARG A 103 15.86 -25.51 -1.15
CA ARG A 103 16.31 -25.88 -2.49
C ARG A 103 17.24 -24.84 -3.11
N ASP A 104 16.87 -23.56 -2.98
CA ASP A 104 17.67 -22.43 -3.46
C ASP A 104 17.77 -21.31 -2.40
N PRO A 105 18.74 -21.42 -1.49
CA PRO A 105 18.94 -20.47 -0.41
C PRO A 105 19.30 -19.04 -0.87
N ARG A 106 19.73 -18.88 -2.14
CA ARG A 106 20.18 -17.59 -2.69
C ARG A 106 19.19 -16.97 -3.68
N ASP A 107 18.09 -17.64 -3.95
CA ASP A 107 17.06 -17.10 -4.84
C ASP A 107 16.57 -15.74 -4.33
N PRO A 108 16.62 -14.67 -5.16
CA PRO A 108 16.29 -13.30 -4.71
C PRO A 108 14.82 -13.15 -4.30
N ASP A 109 13.93 -13.87 -4.97
CA ASP A 109 12.48 -13.76 -4.76
C ASP A 109 12.07 -14.55 -3.52
N GLY A 110 12.63 -15.76 -3.34
CA GLY A 110 12.46 -16.53 -2.12
C GLY A 110 13.03 -15.84 -0.87
N LEU A 111 14.20 -15.19 -0.99
CA LEU A 111 14.78 -14.36 0.07
C LEU A 111 13.85 -13.20 0.47
N LEU A 112 13.27 -12.52 -0.53
CA LEU A 112 12.43 -11.36 -0.29
C LEU A 112 11.10 -11.73 0.39
N VAL A 113 10.44 -12.80 -0.06
CA VAL A 113 9.21 -13.31 0.58
C VAL A 113 9.47 -13.74 2.01
N ASP A 114 10.59 -14.44 2.26
CA ASP A 114 10.96 -14.88 3.60
C ASP A 114 11.30 -13.70 4.53
N ALA A 115 12.02 -12.69 4.02
CA ALA A 115 12.28 -11.45 4.76
C ALA A 115 10.99 -10.71 5.12
N GLN A 116 10.03 -10.61 4.19
CA GLN A 116 8.72 -10.00 4.47
C GLN A 116 7.96 -10.80 5.54
N ARG A 117 7.88 -12.12 5.40
CA ARG A 117 7.25 -13.01 6.39
C ARG A 117 7.85 -12.82 7.79
N ALA A 118 9.18 -12.74 7.87
CA ALA A 118 9.90 -12.58 9.14
C ALA A 118 9.65 -11.19 9.77
N VAL A 119 9.64 -10.12 8.97
CA VAL A 119 9.30 -8.77 9.42
C VAL A 119 7.86 -8.73 9.94
N ASP A 120 6.89 -9.26 9.19
CA ASP A 120 5.48 -9.27 9.60
C ASP A 120 5.28 -10.02 10.91
N ARG A 121 5.96 -11.18 11.08
CA ARG A 121 5.93 -11.95 12.34
C ARG A 121 6.53 -11.15 13.50
N ALA A 122 7.62 -10.44 13.26
CA ALA A 122 8.26 -9.59 14.28
C ALA A 122 7.36 -8.42 14.70
N TRP A 123 6.60 -7.84 13.76
CA TRP A 123 5.66 -6.74 14.04
C TRP A 123 4.54 -7.14 14.99
N ASP A 124 4.07 -8.36 14.94
CA ASP A 124 2.98 -8.89 15.78
C ASP A 124 3.49 -9.37 17.17
N SER A 125 4.81 -9.34 17.38
CA SER A 125 5.43 -9.84 18.63
C SER A 125 5.66 -8.71 19.65
N PRO A 126 5.48 -8.98 20.95
CA PRO A 126 5.94 -8.07 22.01
C PRO A 126 7.47 -7.88 22.01
N ALA A 127 8.24 -8.88 21.53
CA ALA A 127 9.71 -8.81 21.36
C ALA A 127 10.13 -8.23 20.00
N ARG A 128 9.33 -7.30 19.46
CA ARG A 128 9.50 -6.75 18.09
C ARG A 128 10.91 -6.28 17.80
N VAL A 129 11.50 -5.50 18.69
CA VAL A 129 12.80 -4.85 18.45
C VAL A 129 13.92 -5.89 18.33
N GLU A 130 13.91 -6.90 19.18
CA GLU A 130 14.86 -8.00 19.17
C GLU A 130 14.74 -8.84 17.91
N LEU A 131 13.52 -9.26 17.59
CA LEU A 131 13.24 -10.08 16.38
C LEU A 131 13.59 -9.32 15.09
N LEU A 132 13.30 -8.02 15.00
CA LEU A 132 13.68 -7.22 13.84
C LEU A 132 15.20 -7.16 13.67
N ARG A 133 15.99 -7.10 14.75
CA ARG A 133 17.46 -7.14 14.65
C ARG A 133 17.95 -8.46 14.04
N GLU A 134 17.32 -9.58 14.39
CA GLU A 134 17.64 -10.90 13.83
C GLU A 134 17.30 -11.00 12.34
N VAL A 135 16.28 -10.27 11.87
CA VAL A 135 15.85 -10.26 10.45
C VAL A 135 16.75 -9.38 9.57
N SER A 136 17.49 -8.43 10.13
CA SER A 136 18.30 -7.46 9.37
C SER A 136 19.26 -8.10 8.32
N PRO A 137 20.00 -9.21 8.61
CA PRO A 137 20.84 -9.85 7.62
C PRO A 137 20.07 -10.43 6.42
N LEU A 138 18.84 -10.90 6.64
CA LEU A 138 17.98 -11.45 5.59
C LEU A 138 17.51 -10.34 4.63
N ILE A 139 17.10 -9.19 5.16
CA ILE A 139 16.74 -7.99 4.36
C ILE A 139 17.94 -7.53 3.53
N THR A 140 19.12 -7.49 4.15
CA THR A 140 20.36 -7.10 3.46
C THR A 140 20.69 -8.07 2.32
N SER A 141 20.48 -9.37 2.51
CA SER A 141 20.69 -10.37 1.47
C SER A 141 19.71 -10.20 0.31
N ALA A 142 18.42 -9.95 0.60
CA ALA A 142 17.42 -9.66 -0.42
C ALA A 142 17.76 -8.38 -1.21
N ALA A 143 18.20 -7.30 -0.54
CA ALA A 143 18.56 -6.05 -1.17
C ALA A 143 19.81 -6.13 -2.07
N ARG A 144 20.74 -7.06 -1.77
CA ARG A 144 21.95 -7.30 -2.57
C ARG A 144 21.70 -8.17 -3.79
N ALA A 145 20.64 -8.95 -3.79
CA ALA A 145 20.34 -9.92 -4.85
C ALA A 145 19.92 -9.22 -6.17
N ASP A 146 19.20 -8.10 -6.12
CA ASP A 146 18.97 -7.20 -7.26
C ASP A 146 19.05 -5.73 -6.79
N ASN A 147 20.02 -5.00 -7.31
CA ASN A 147 20.27 -3.61 -6.92
C ASN A 147 19.26 -2.61 -7.52
N ARG A 148 18.39 -3.03 -8.44
CA ARG A 148 17.34 -2.19 -9.04
C ARG A 148 16.02 -2.30 -8.31
N ASP A 149 15.80 -3.39 -7.56
CA ASP A 149 14.56 -3.68 -6.86
C ASP A 149 14.35 -2.74 -5.66
N PRO A 150 13.27 -1.92 -5.64
CA PRO A 150 12.96 -1.04 -4.50
C PRO A 150 12.28 -1.79 -3.34
N VAL A 151 11.71 -2.99 -3.56
CA VAL A 151 10.87 -3.68 -2.56
C VAL A 151 11.66 -4.10 -1.32
N PRO A 152 12.90 -4.63 -1.41
CA PRO A 152 13.72 -4.86 -0.22
C PRO A 152 14.01 -3.57 0.59
N TRP A 153 14.10 -2.42 -0.08
CA TRP A 153 14.32 -1.13 0.57
C TRP A 153 13.05 -0.61 1.26
N ARG A 154 11.88 -0.83 0.67
CA ARG A 154 10.60 -0.60 1.36
C ARG A 154 10.53 -1.43 2.65
N LEU A 155 10.95 -2.71 2.57
CA LEU A 155 10.99 -3.58 3.73
C LEU A 155 12.00 -3.09 4.78
N ALA A 156 13.18 -2.61 4.34
CA ALA A 156 14.18 -2.01 5.21
C ALA A 156 13.67 -0.75 5.95
N LEU A 157 12.85 0.08 5.28
CA LEU A 157 12.19 1.24 5.90
C LEU A 157 11.18 0.81 6.99
N ASP A 158 10.33 -0.19 6.71
CA ASP A 158 9.41 -0.74 7.71
C ASP A 158 10.16 -1.39 8.88
N HIS A 159 11.26 -2.09 8.60
CA HIS A 159 12.16 -2.66 9.60
C HIS A 159 12.79 -1.57 10.47
N ALA A 160 13.37 -0.52 9.88
CA ALA A 160 14.01 0.58 10.59
C ALA A 160 13.03 1.28 11.54
N ARG A 161 11.80 1.53 11.07
CA ARG A 161 10.72 2.08 11.89
C ARG A 161 10.41 1.17 13.09
N GLY A 162 10.22 -0.12 12.88
CA GLY A 162 9.91 -1.09 13.93
C GLY A 162 11.04 -1.32 14.92
N ALA A 163 12.29 -1.28 14.46
CA ALA A 163 13.50 -1.38 15.28
C ALA A 163 13.85 -0.07 16.01
N ARG A 164 13.06 1.00 15.83
CA ARG A 164 13.30 2.34 16.39
C ARG A 164 14.66 2.91 15.99
N ALA A 165 15.05 2.74 14.74
CA ALA A 165 16.29 3.29 14.21
C ALA A 165 16.26 4.83 14.23
N GLY A 166 17.44 5.43 14.34
CA GLY A 166 17.58 6.89 14.32
C GLY A 166 17.30 7.50 12.93
N HIS A 167 17.03 8.81 12.91
CA HIS A 167 16.65 9.55 11.71
C HIS A 167 17.67 9.42 10.57
N THR A 168 18.96 9.62 10.83
CA THR A 168 20.01 9.54 9.83
C THR A 168 20.04 8.20 9.09
N TYR A 169 19.87 7.09 9.84
CA TYR A 169 19.83 5.77 9.22
C TYR A 169 18.56 5.57 8.37
N PHE A 170 17.41 6.10 8.82
CA PHE A 170 16.19 6.06 8.03
C PHE A 170 16.32 6.88 6.75
N GLU A 171 16.94 8.07 6.80
CA GLU A 171 17.23 8.91 5.64
C GLU A 171 18.12 8.20 4.59
N GLU A 172 19.18 7.53 5.03
CA GLU A 172 20.04 6.74 4.15
C GLU A 172 19.27 5.64 3.42
N LEU A 173 18.38 4.94 4.13
CA LEU A 173 17.50 3.91 3.53
C LEU A 173 16.50 4.52 2.55
N TRP A 174 15.93 5.67 2.90
CA TRP A 174 15.01 6.41 2.04
C TRP A 174 15.68 6.85 0.73
N GLU A 175 16.83 7.50 0.82
CA GLU A 175 17.61 7.90 -0.36
C GLU A 175 17.95 6.69 -1.23
N ALA A 176 18.30 5.57 -0.64
CA ALA A 176 18.59 4.35 -1.39
C ALA A 176 17.34 3.80 -2.09
N ALA A 177 16.16 3.90 -1.46
CA ALA A 177 14.88 3.48 -2.05
C ALA A 177 14.49 4.36 -3.25
N VAL A 178 14.49 5.69 -3.08
CA VAL A 178 14.07 6.63 -4.13
C VAL A 178 15.02 6.68 -5.32
N ARG A 179 16.32 6.44 -5.12
CA ARG A 179 17.27 6.30 -6.24
C ARG A 179 16.93 5.12 -7.16
N ARG A 180 16.26 4.09 -6.66
CA ARG A 180 15.86 2.91 -7.44
C ARG A 180 14.53 3.09 -8.14
N ALA A 181 13.56 3.63 -7.42
CA ALA A 181 12.23 3.90 -7.95
C ALA A 181 11.64 5.15 -7.26
N PRO A 182 11.82 6.35 -7.86
CA PRO A 182 11.45 7.63 -7.25
C PRO A 182 9.98 7.71 -6.82
N HIS A 183 9.10 7.02 -7.51
CA HIS A 183 7.66 7.07 -7.28
C HIS A 183 7.06 5.74 -6.82
N HIS A 184 7.88 4.82 -6.27
CA HIS A 184 7.38 3.56 -5.74
C HIS A 184 6.48 3.81 -4.52
N HIS A 185 5.18 3.57 -4.69
CA HIS A 185 4.16 3.89 -3.70
C HIS A 185 4.45 3.22 -2.33
N GLY A 186 4.86 1.95 -2.35
CA GLY A 186 5.18 1.22 -1.13
C GLY A 186 6.28 1.88 -0.28
N CYS A 187 7.35 2.41 -0.92
CA CYS A 187 8.40 3.14 -0.21
C CYS A 187 7.87 4.45 0.40
N HIS A 188 7.03 5.20 -0.34
CA HIS A 188 6.40 6.41 0.16
C HIS A 188 5.45 6.14 1.33
N VAL A 189 4.68 5.05 1.28
CA VAL A 189 3.83 4.63 2.41
C VAL A 189 4.66 4.26 3.63
N ALA A 190 5.81 3.61 3.47
CA ALA A 190 6.71 3.29 4.58
C ALA A 190 7.28 4.57 5.23
N ALA A 191 7.70 5.55 4.40
CA ALA A 191 8.15 6.86 4.88
C ALA A 191 7.00 7.65 5.56
N LEU A 192 5.80 7.65 4.99
CA LEU A 192 4.63 8.28 5.59
C LEU A 192 4.33 7.72 6.99
N ARG A 193 4.44 6.40 7.16
CA ARG A 193 4.27 5.75 8.46
C ARG A 193 5.35 6.12 9.47
N TYR A 194 6.57 6.38 9.02
CA TYR A 194 7.65 6.87 9.87
C TYR A 194 7.38 8.29 10.37
N LEU A 195 6.81 9.15 9.52
CA LEU A 195 6.40 10.51 9.83
C LEU A 195 5.08 10.61 10.61
N ALA A 196 4.41 9.48 10.90
CA ALA A 196 3.15 9.50 11.63
C ALA A 196 3.32 10.07 13.05
N SER A 197 2.26 10.69 13.57
CA SER A 197 2.22 11.28 14.92
C SER A 197 2.52 10.28 16.04
N SER A 198 2.21 9.00 15.81
CA SER A 198 2.52 7.90 16.73
C SER A 198 3.98 7.45 16.69
N TRP A 199 4.83 8.01 15.80
CA TRP A 199 6.24 7.64 15.66
C TRP A 199 7.17 8.85 15.80
N HIS A 200 7.49 9.56 14.71
CA HIS A 200 8.53 10.59 14.72
C HIS A 200 8.07 11.95 14.20
N GLY A 201 6.82 12.11 13.78
CA GLY A 201 6.32 13.32 13.16
C GLY A 201 4.93 13.73 13.62
N SER A 202 4.17 14.31 12.69
CA SER A 202 2.82 14.85 12.91
C SER A 202 1.95 14.64 11.67
N HIS A 203 0.63 14.79 11.83
CA HIS A 203 -0.30 14.76 10.69
C HIS A 203 -0.01 15.87 9.65
N HIS A 204 0.47 17.03 10.10
CA HIS A 204 0.84 18.11 9.21
C HIS A 204 2.04 17.74 8.32
N GLU A 205 3.06 17.13 8.91
CA GLU A 205 4.24 16.64 8.19
C GLU A 205 3.87 15.49 7.24
N CYS A 206 3.04 14.55 7.68
CA CYS A 206 2.51 13.49 6.82
C CYS A 206 1.82 14.06 5.57
N LEU A 207 0.91 15.01 5.74
CA LEU A 207 0.19 15.62 4.64
C LEU A 207 1.11 16.43 3.73
N THR A 208 2.08 17.17 4.31
CA THR A 208 3.02 17.97 3.52
C THR A 208 3.95 17.06 2.70
N PHE A 209 4.49 16.02 3.30
CA PHE A 209 5.27 15.00 2.59
C PHE A 209 4.46 14.35 1.46
N ALA A 210 3.21 13.95 1.76
CA ALA A 210 2.35 13.29 0.79
C ALA A 210 1.96 14.21 -0.39
N ASP A 211 1.67 15.49 -0.12
CA ASP A 211 1.35 16.49 -1.15
C ASP A 211 2.55 16.70 -2.08
N LEU A 212 3.76 16.86 -1.54
CA LEU A 212 4.99 17.04 -2.32
C LEU A 212 5.28 15.80 -3.19
N ALA A 213 5.19 14.60 -2.60
CA ALA A 213 5.40 13.36 -3.32
C ALA A 213 4.39 13.17 -4.46
N ALA A 214 3.11 13.54 -4.24
CA ALA A 214 2.08 13.45 -5.25
C ALA A 214 2.22 14.52 -6.34
N GLN A 215 2.72 15.72 -6.02
CA GLN A 215 2.98 16.77 -7.02
C GLN A 215 4.09 16.40 -7.99
N ASP A 216 5.05 15.64 -7.51
CA ASP A 216 6.22 15.22 -8.28
C ASP A 216 5.97 13.92 -9.08
N ALA A 217 5.07 13.07 -8.62
CA ALA A 217 4.77 11.79 -9.25
C ALA A 217 4.00 11.93 -10.58
N PRO A 218 4.23 11.02 -11.55
CA PRO A 218 3.40 10.91 -12.75
C PRO A 218 1.92 10.77 -12.41
N GLU A 219 1.06 11.25 -13.30
CA GLU A 219 -0.39 11.30 -13.07
C GLU A 219 -1.07 9.93 -12.92
N ASP A 220 -0.46 8.88 -13.45
CA ASP A 220 -0.89 7.48 -13.36
C ASP A 220 -0.23 6.70 -12.21
N SER A 221 0.71 7.35 -11.49
CA SER A 221 1.39 6.74 -10.34
C SER A 221 0.44 6.57 -9.16
N LEU A 222 0.53 5.43 -8.46
CA LEU A 222 -0.18 5.22 -7.18
C LEU A 222 0.24 6.23 -6.10
N THR A 223 1.41 6.87 -6.22
CA THR A 223 1.87 7.93 -5.30
C THR A 223 0.95 9.16 -5.33
N GLN A 224 0.17 9.37 -6.40
CA GLN A 224 -0.91 10.37 -6.43
C GLN A 224 -1.96 10.15 -5.33
N SER A 225 -2.10 8.94 -4.79
CA SER A 225 -3.03 8.62 -3.69
C SER A 225 -2.41 8.79 -2.29
N LEU A 226 -1.15 9.16 -2.18
CA LEU A 226 -0.47 9.28 -0.89
C LEU A 226 -1.13 10.32 0.05
N PRO A 227 -1.61 11.51 -0.44
CA PRO A 227 -2.35 12.46 0.40
C PRO A 227 -3.63 11.85 0.99
N LEU A 228 -4.33 10.96 0.26
CA LEU A 228 -5.48 10.24 0.80
C LEU A 228 -5.10 9.35 1.98
N ARG A 229 -3.94 8.68 1.90
CA ARG A 229 -3.44 7.84 3.00
C ARG A 229 -3.05 8.66 4.22
N ALA A 230 -2.49 9.85 4.03
CA ALA A 230 -2.23 10.81 5.12
C ALA A 230 -3.54 11.34 5.74
N ALA A 231 -4.53 11.66 4.92
CA ALA A 231 -5.87 12.06 5.37
C ALA A 231 -6.56 10.96 6.18
N PHE A 232 -6.44 9.69 5.74
CA PHE A 232 -6.91 8.54 6.51
C PHE A 232 -6.26 8.46 7.89
N GLY A 233 -4.94 8.61 7.99
CA GLY A 233 -4.23 8.61 9.27
C GLY A 233 -4.76 9.67 10.22
N TYR A 234 -4.98 10.90 9.75
CA TYR A 234 -5.58 11.97 10.55
C TYR A 234 -7.01 11.65 10.99
N LEU A 235 -7.85 11.13 10.07
CA LEU A 235 -9.26 10.84 10.36
C LEU A 235 -9.43 9.67 11.35
N THR A 236 -8.46 8.78 11.44
CA THR A 236 -8.46 7.68 12.42
C THR A 236 -7.91 8.09 13.77
N ASP A 237 -6.79 8.82 13.81
CA ASP A 237 -6.11 9.20 15.07
C ASP A 237 -6.71 10.44 15.72
N ARG A 238 -7.03 11.46 14.94
CA ARG A 238 -7.54 12.78 15.37
C ARG A 238 -6.76 13.41 16.52
N CYS A 239 -5.47 13.15 16.59
CA CYS A 239 -4.60 13.76 17.58
C CYS A 239 -3.80 14.93 17.00
N GLY A 240 -3.34 15.85 17.83
CA GLY A 240 -2.54 17.01 17.41
C GLY A 240 -3.37 18.16 16.85
N PRO A 241 -2.73 19.13 16.17
CA PRO A 241 -3.39 20.28 15.55
C PRO A 241 -4.40 19.87 14.50
N GLU A 242 -5.50 20.66 14.43
CA GLU A 242 -6.55 20.44 13.45
C GLU A 242 -6.04 20.60 12.00
N VAL A 243 -6.39 19.64 11.15
CA VAL A 243 -6.14 19.70 9.71
C VAL A 243 -7.36 20.32 9.03
N PRO A 244 -7.18 21.40 8.22
CA PRO A 244 -8.29 22.03 7.52
C PRO A 244 -9.03 21.02 6.63
N ARG A 245 -10.37 21.01 6.72
CA ARG A 245 -11.23 20.12 5.94
C ARG A 245 -10.94 20.20 4.42
N ALA A 246 -10.70 21.41 3.90
CA ALA A 246 -10.35 21.62 2.51
C ALA A 246 -9.12 20.82 2.05
N ARG A 247 -8.14 20.60 2.95
CA ARG A 247 -6.96 19.79 2.64
C ARG A 247 -7.28 18.30 2.51
N LEU A 248 -8.18 17.81 3.36
CA LEU A 248 -8.67 16.42 3.28
C LEU A 248 -9.52 16.21 2.03
N GLU A 249 -10.35 17.18 1.67
CA GLU A 249 -11.15 17.17 0.44
C GLU A 249 -10.25 17.16 -0.81
N ALA A 250 -9.23 18.02 -0.86
CA ALA A 250 -8.26 18.03 -1.95
C ALA A 250 -7.51 16.70 -2.10
N ALA A 251 -7.17 16.02 -0.99
CA ALA A 251 -6.59 14.71 -1.01
C ALA A 251 -7.54 13.64 -1.62
N ALA A 252 -8.82 13.70 -1.26
CA ALA A 252 -9.85 12.84 -1.83
C ALA A 252 -10.07 13.12 -3.33
N ASP A 253 -10.13 14.38 -3.76
CA ASP A 253 -10.32 14.77 -5.16
C ASP A 253 -9.17 14.28 -6.04
N ARG A 254 -7.92 14.40 -5.57
CA ARG A 254 -6.74 13.85 -6.27
C ARG A 254 -6.83 12.34 -6.44
N ALA A 255 -7.20 11.63 -5.38
CA ALA A 255 -7.36 10.17 -5.42
C ALA A 255 -8.54 9.73 -6.31
N MET A 256 -9.64 10.50 -6.37
CA MET A 256 -10.74 10.28 -7.31
C MET A 256 -10.28 10.43 -8.75
N ALA A 257 -9.47 11.44 -9.05
CA ALA A 257 -8.90 11.64 -10.39
C ALA A 257 -8.02 10.45 -10.81
N LEU A 258 -7.20 9.91 -9.90
CA LEU A 258 -6.44 8.68 -10.15
C LEU A 258 -7.37 7.48 -10.34
N SER A 259 -8.36 7.28 -9.47
CA SER A 259 -9.31 6.17 -9.54
C SER A 259 -10.07 6.12 -10.86
N ALA A 260 -10.43 7.28 -11.42
CA ALA A 260 -11.13 7.40 -12.70
C ALA A 260 -10.29 6.95 -13.90
N ARG A 261 -8.96 6.92 -13.77
CA ARG A 261 -8.03 6.45 -14.83
C ARG A 261 -7.83 4.93 -14.80
N LEU A 262 -8.21 4.27 -13.70
CA LEU A 262 -8.00 2.84 -13.50
C LEU A 262 -9.25 2.05 -13.92
N PRO A 263 -9.09 0.85 -14.52
CA PRO A 263 -10.22 0.03 -14.95
C PRO A 263 -11.18 -0.27 -13.80
N ALA A 264 -12.50 -0.19 -14.08
CA ALA A 264 -13.54 -0.56 -13.11
C ALA A 264 -13.65 -2.07 -12.93
N GLY A 265 -14.10 -2.52 -11.75
CA GLY A 265 -14.36 -3.94 -11.48
C GLY A 265 -13.13 -4.83 -11.55
N GLN A 266 -11.97 -4.32 -11.17
CA GLN A 266 -10.72 -5.09 -11.06
C GLN A 266 -10.19 -5.09 -9.63
N SER A 267 -9.53 -6.17 -9.24
CA SER A 267 -8.95 -6.34 -7.90
C SER A 267 -7.72 -5.44 -7.67
N TRP A 268 -7.01 -5.04 -8.74
CA TRP A 268 -5.81 -4.21 -8.62
C TRP A 268 -6.06 -2.85 -7.95
N PRO A 269 -7.03 -2.01 -8.39
CA PRO A 269 -7.28 -0.71 -7.76
C PRO A 269 -8.18 -0.81 -6.51
N ALA A 270 -8.57 -1.99 -6.06
CA ALA A 270 -9.54 -2.16 -4.99
C ALA A 270 -9.09 -1.50 -3.67
N GLU A 271 -7.81 -1.63 -3.26
CA GLU A 271 -7.32 -1.01 -2.02
C GLU A 271 -7.45 0.52 -2.05
N LEU A 272 -7.08 1.15 -3.17
CA LEU A 272 -7.25 2.59 -3.36
C LEU A 272 -8.72 3.01 -3.21
N ARG A 273 -9.63 2.29 -3.87
CA ARG A 273 -11.06 2.61 -3.88
C ARG A 273 -11.75 2.35 -2.55
N ASN A 274 -11.36 1.30 -1.84
CA ASN A 274 -11.83 1.03 -0.49
C ASN A 274 -11.38 2.14 0.47
N LEU A 275 -10.10 2.56 0.40
CA LEU A 275 -9.58 3.67 1.19
C LEU A 275 -10.28 5.00 0.84
N LEU A 276 -10.50 5.25 -0.45
CA LEU A 276 -11.19 6.45 -0.93
C LEU A 276 -12.65 6.46 -0.44
N THR A 277 -13.37 5.34 -0.53
CA THR A 277 -14.72 5.19 0.02
C THR A 277 -14.75 5.52 1.52
N TYR A 278 -13.80 4.99 2.29
CA TYR A 278 -13.68 5.27 3.72
C TYR A 278 -13.55 6.78 4.00
N VAL A 279 -12.59 7.44 3.34
CA VAL A 279 -12.34 8.87 3.54
C VAL A 279 -13.54 9.72 3.10
N LEU A 280 -14.14 9.41 1.94
CA LEU A 280 -15.32 10.13 1.44
C LEU A 280 -16.52 10.02 2.37
N VAL A 281 -16.76 8.86 2.98
CA VAL A 281 -17.81 8.67 3.99
C VAL A 281 -17.55 9.54 5.22
N ARG A 282 -16.30 9.62 5.69
CA ARG A 282 -15.90 10.49 6.81
C ARG A 282 -16.01 11.98 6.50
N LEU A 283 -15.88 12.35 5.23
CA LEU A 283 -16.09 13.72 4.71
C LEU A 283 -17.56 14.00 4.34
N GLU A 284 -18.48 13.04 4.57
CA GLU A 284 -19.92 13.14 4.23
C GLU A 284 -20.22 13.26 2.72
N ARG A 285 -19.24 12.93 1.88
CA ARG A 285 -19.34 12.92 0.40
C ARG A 285 -19.94 11.60 -0.11
N ARG A 286 -21.19 11.33 0.26
CA ARG A 286 -21.84 10.04 0.05
C ARG A 286 -22.07 9.68 -1.41
N ARG A 287 -22.31 10.66 -2.30
CA ARG A 287 -22.47 10.43 -3.75
C ARG A 287 -21.15 9.97 -4.38
N ASP A 288 -20.05 10.61 -4.01
CA ASP A 288 -18.72 10.25 -4.49
C ASP A 288 -18.30 8.87 -3.94
N ALA A 289 -18.62 8.58 -2.67
CA ALA A 289 -18.40 7.27 -2.08
C ALA A 289 -19.18 6.16 -2.82
N LEU A 290 -20.46 6.42 -3.20
CA LEU A 290 -21.24 5.47 -3.99
C LEU A 290 -20.61 5.19 -5.37
N GLU A 291 -20.05 6.21 -6.01
CA GLU A 291 -19.37 6.04 -7.28
C GLU A 291 -18.10 5.19 -7.12
N GLN A 292 -17.31 5.40 -6.05
CA GLN A 292 -16.16 4.56 -5.79
C GLN A 292 -16.55 3.11 -5.50
N LEU A 293 -17.65 2.86 -4.79
CA LEU A 293 -18.20 1.52 -4.58
C LEU A 293 -18.59 0.83 -5.90
N ARG A 294 -19.17 1.58 -6.85
CA ARG A 294 -19.47 1.05 -8.20
C ARG A 294 -18.19 0.68 -8.95
N LEU A 295 -17.19 1.58 -8.96
CA LEU A 295 -15.90 1.34 -9.61
C LEU A 295 -15.13 0.18 -8.97
N THR A 296 -15.28 -0.05 -7.66
CA THR A 296 -14.69 -1.17 -6.95
C THR A 296 -15.28 -2.52 -7.40
N GLY A 297 -16.58 -2.55 -7.73
CA GLY A 297 -17.27 -3.78 -8.07
C GLY A 297 -17.32 -4.77 -6.89
N PRO A 298 -17.02 -6.07 -7.10
CA PRO A 298 -17.10 -7.08 -6.05
C PRO A 298 -15.88 -7.12 -5.11
N TYR A 299 -14.90 -6.23 -5.24
CA TYR A 299 -13.61 -6.37 -4.57
C TYR A 299 -13.50 -5.53 -3.29
N ALA A 300 -13.88 -6.10 -2.15
CA ALA A 300 -13.52 -5.55 -0.84
C ALA A 300 -12.06 -5.87 -0.51
N THR A 301 -11.42 -5.01 0.31
CA THR A 301 -10.08 -5.27 0.87
C THR A 301 -10.12 -5.19 2.39
N SER A 302 -9.28 -5.95 3.09
CA SER A 302 -9.21 -5.89 4.56
C SER A 302 -8.90 -4.47 5.02
N PHE A 303 -7.83 -3.85 4.50
CA PHE A 303 -7.58 -2.43 4.73
C PHE A 303 -8.49 -1.57 3.85
N PRO A 304 -9.13 -0.51 4.37
CA PRO A 304 -8.98 0.11 5.68
C PRO A 304 -9.94 -0.40 6.79
N TRP A 305 -10.82 -1.34 6.49
CA TRP A 305 -11.93 -1.77 7.35
C TRP A 305 -11.47 -2.52 8.60
N ASP A 306 -10.34 -3.23 8.52
CA ASP A 306 -9.65 -3.91 9.63
C ASP A 306 -9.17 -2.94 10.74
N ARG A 307 -9.24 -1.62 10.49
CA ARG A 307 -8.93 -0.59 11.48
C ARG A 307 -10.11 -0.23 12.36
N GLU A 308 -11.32 -0.65 11.99
CA GLU A 308 -12.56 -0.35 12.71
C GLU A 308 -13.26 -1.59 13.26
N ALA A 309 -13.02 -2.77 12.68
CA ALA A 309 -13.72 -4.00 13.05
C ALA A 309 -12.86 -5.25 12.81
N ASP A 310 -13.10 -6.27 13.64
CA ASP A 310 -12.46 -7.60 13.47
C ASP A 310 -12.98 -8.33 12.23
N ASP A 311 -14.19 -7.98 11.75
CA ASP A 311 -14.76 -8.44 10.48
C ASP A 311 -14.71 -7.31 9.42
N PRO A 312 -13.65 -7.22 8.63
CA PRO A 312 -13.52 -6.18 7.61
C PRO A 312 -14.55 -6.31 6.48
N LEU A 313 -14.99 -7.52 6.13
CA LEU A 313 -16.03 -7.72 5.11
C LEU A 313 -17.38 -7.24 5.59
N GLY A 314 -17.80 -7.64 6.78
CA GLY A 314 -19.05 -7.16 7.40
C GLY A 314 -19.05 -5.64 7.53
N ARG A 315 -17.92 -5.04 7.93
CA ARG A 315 -17.80 -3.58 8.01
C ARG A 315 -17.93 -2.90 6.66
N PHE A 316 -17.28 -3.42 5.62
CA PHE A 316 -17.44 -2.91 4.25
C PHE A 316 -18.91 -2.97 3.78
N LEU A 317 -19.58 -4.10 3.99
CA LEU A 317 -20.98 -4.28 3.58
C LEU A 317 -21.92 -3.31 4.33
N GLU A 318 -21.71 -3.12 5.63
CA GLU A 318 -22.48 -2.14 6.44
C GLU A 318 -22.31 -0.73 5.88
N VAL A 319 -21.07 -0.29 5.62
CA VAL A 319 -20.79 1.04 5.05
C VAL A 319 -21.44 1.19 3.67
N ARG A 320 -21.36 0.16 2.85
CA ARG A 320 -21.99 0.12 1.51
C ARG A 320 -23.51 0.30 1.58
N GLN A 321 -24.17 -0.39 2.50
CA GLN A 321 -25.61 -0.28 2.71
C GLN A 321 -25.99 1.12 3.19
N ASN A 322 -25.25 1.69 4.14
CA ASN A 322 -25.48 3.02 4.68
C ASN A 322 -25.32 4.10 3.60
N VAL A 323 -24.30 4.00 2.75
CA VAL A 323 -24.08 4.92 1.63
C VAL A 323 -25.23 4.84 0.62
N ARG A 324 -25.68 3.62 0.27
CA ARG A 324 -26.82 3.43 -0.65
C ARG A 324 -28.10 4.05 -0.11
N ALA A 325 -28.42 3.79 1.16
CA ALA A 325 -29.62 4.32 1.82
C ALA A 325 -29.60 5.84 1.89
N ALA A 326 -28.48 6.45 2.27
CA ALA A 326 -28.33 7.88 2.36
C ALA A 326 -28.48 8.57 1.00
N VAL A 327 -27.90 8.03 -0.07
CA VAL A 327 -28.04 8.59 -1.43
C VAL A 327 -29.47 8.42 -1.95
N ALA A 328 -30.12 7.29 -1.68
CA ALA A 328 -31.53 7.05 -2.07
C ALA A 328 -32.52 7.98 -1.37
N SER A 329 -32.26 8.36 -0.11
CA SER A 329 -33.07 9.30 0.66
C SER A 329 -32.81 10.78 0.32
N GLY A 330 -31.91 11.07 -0.63
CA GLY A 330 -31.57 12.45 -1.03
C GLY A 330 -30.75 13.24 0.01
N CYS A 331 -30.19 12.55 1.00
CA CYS A 331 -29.30 13.16 1.99
C CYS A 331 -27.97 13.54 1.28
N PRO A 332 -27.48 14.79 1.43
CA PRO A 332 -26.27 15.28 0.77
C PRO A 332 -25.02 14.47 1.12
#